data_a25ab1954934c6b9a208aad1cd0a458b
#
_entry.id   a25ab1954934c6b9a208aad1cd0a458b
#
_cell.length_a   1.000
_cell.length_b   1.000
_cell.length_c   1.000
_cell.angle_alpha   90.00
_cell.angle_beta   90.00
_cell.angle_gamma   90.00
#
_symmetry.space_group_name_H-M   'P 1'
#
loop_
_entity.id
_entity.type
_entity.pdbx_description
1 polymer ?
#
loop_
_entity_poly.entity_id
_entity_poly.type
_entity_poly.pdbx_seq_one_letter_code
_entity_poly.pdbx_strand_id
1 'polypeptide(L)'
;TLGLLYITDHYANEARELLDYLASELPEVTDWSGTVGVGVSANNAEYFDEPALSVMLLDVPADQYRVFSGVAPLPRHPASGFVAQTALVHADGHTPELAELLHEMAGRTETGYLFGGLSASRAASVQFAVAGNGNMAGQGAAGGESDGGLSGVAFGPRVPLLSRVTQGCQPVGALRTITAANDNVVLELDHEPALDVLLDTLQVTLD
;
A
#
# COMPACT_ATOMS: atom_id res chain seq x y z
N THR A 1 -17.50 -1.63 11.54
CA THR A 1 -17.26 -1.10 10.18
C THR A 1 -15.82 -0.66 10.06
N LEU A 2 -15.16 -0.98 8.95
CA LEU A 2 -13.78 -0.62 8.62
C LEU A 2 -13.80 0.57 7.64
N GLY A 3 -13.02 1.60 7.92
CA GLY A 3 -12.77 2.72 7.03
C GLY A 3 -11.40 2.64 6.36
N LEU A 4 -11.33 2.89 5.06
CA LEU A 4 -10.08 3.15 4.37
C LEU A 4 -10.01 4.64 4.04
N LEU A 5 -8.91 5.29 4.48
CA LEU A 5 -8.69 6.73 4.33
C LEU A 5 -7.44 6.97 3.49
N TYR A 6 -7.60 7.66 2.37
CA TYR A 6 -6.49 8.13 1.55
C TYR A 6 -6.55 9.64 1.46
N ILE A 7 -5.44 10.29 1.69
CA ILE A 7 -5.32 11.76 1.64
C ILE A 7 -4.22 12.16 0.68
N THR A 8 -4.34 13.35 0.08
CA THR A 8 -3.22 13.96 -0.62
C THR A 8 -2.22 14.53 0.39
N ASP A 9 -0.97 14.66 -0.02
CA ASP A 9 0.13 15.16 0.81
C ASP A 9 -0.05 16.62 1.28
N HIS A 10 -1.02 17.33 0.71
CA HIS A 10 -1.48 18.62 1.23
C HIS A 10 -2.02 18.54 2.67
N TYR A 11 -2.56 17.39 3.06
CA TYR A 11 -3.10 17.14 4.40
C TYR A 11 -2.16 16.31 5.30
N ALA A 12 -0.93 16.07 4.87
CA ALA A 12 -0.02 15.19 5.62
C ALA A 12 0.26 15.69 7.05
N ASN A 13 0.34 17.02 7.24
CA ASN A 13 0.60 17.63 8.55
C ASN A 13 -0.65 17.67 9.44
N GLU A 14 -1.84 17.61 8.87
CA GLU A 14 -3.13 17.63 9.55
C GLU A 14 -3.80 16.26 9.58
N ALA A 15 -3.05 15.20 9.26
CA ALA A 15 -3.58 13.84 9.12
C ALA A 15 -4.30 13.34 10.39
N ARG A 16 -3.76 13.64 11.57
CA ARG A 16 -4.38 13.29 12.85
C ARG A 16 -5.69 14.02 13.06
N GLU A 17 -5.71 15.32 12.84
CA GLU A 17 -6.92 16.15 13.02
C GLU A 17 -8.04 15.69 12.07
N LEU A 18 -7.66 15.32 10.83
CA LEU A 18 -8.57 14.75 9.85
C LEU A 18 -9.16 13.42 10.32
N LEU A 19 -8.33 12.53 10.84
CA LEU A 19 -8.78 11.24 11.35
C LEU A 19 -9.69 11.41 12.56
N ASP A 20 -9.32 12.29 13.50
CA ASP A 20 -10.13 12.60 14.69
C ASP A 20 -11.49 13.21 14.29
N TYR A 21 -11.51 14.10 13.29
CA TYR A 21 -12.73 14.64 12.73
C TYR A 21 -13.63 13.54 12.12
N LEU A 22 -13.07 12.70 11.27
CA LEU A 22 -13.81 11.58 10.66
C LEU A 22 -14.34 10.61 11.71
N ALA A 23 -13.55 10.30 12.75
CA ALA A 23 -14.00 9.45 13.85
C ALA A 23 -15.14 10.07 14.64
N SER A 24 -15.20 11.39 14.76
CA SER A 24 -16.30 12.11 15.43
C SER A 24 -17.58 12.14 14.59
N GLU A 25 -17.45 12.26 13.26
CA GLU A 25 -18.59 12.31 12.35
C GLU A 25 -19.15 10.91 12.01
N LEU A 26 -18.30 9.88 12.11
CA LEU A 26 -18.61 8.49 11.80
C LEU A 26 -18.30 7.56 12.98
N PRO A 27 -18.98 7.73 14.12
CA PRO A 27 -18.63 7.01 15.37
C PRO A 27 -18.83 5.49 15.28
N GLU A 28 -19.59 4.99 14.32
CA GLU A 28 -19.72 3.56 14.05
C GLU A 28 -18.54 2.96 13.27
N VAL A 29 -17.67 3.80 12.71
CA VAL A 29 -16.43 3.38 12.03
C VAL A 29 -15.29 3.45 13.04
N THR A 30 -15.03 2.35 13.70
CA THR A 30 -14.07 2.29 14.80
C THR A 30 -12.66 1.93 14.35
N ASP A 31 -12.54 1.35 13.16
CA ASP A 31 -11.28 0.83 12.64
C ASP A 31 -10.95 1.54 11.32
N TRP A 32 -9.71 2.05 11.24
CA TRP A 32 -9.24 2.81 10.09
C TRP A 32 -7.89 2.30 9.60
N SER A 33 -7.73 2.26 8.28
CA SER A 33 -6.45 2.02 7.61
C SER A 33 -6.33 2.91 6.39
N GLY A 34 -5.12 3.21 5.96
CA GLY A 34 -4.89 4.04 4.79
C GLY A 34 -3.53 4.71 4.79
N THR A 35 -3.36 5.64 3.87
CA THR A 35 -2.06 6.31 3.70
C THR A 35 -2.20 7.63 2.95
N VAL A 36 -1.10 8.38 2.90
CA VAL A 36 -0.93 9.57 2.09
C VAL A 36 -0.49 9.22 0.67
N GLY A 37 -0.89 10.02 -0.29
CA GLY A 37 -0.41 9.98 -1.68
C GLY A 37 -0.21 11.39 -2.24
N VAL A 38 0.45 11.50 -3.38
CA VAL A 38 0.51 12.77 -4.16
C VAL A 38 -0.82 13.06 -4.86
N GLY A 39 -1.69 12.06 -4.95
CA GLY A 39 -3.03 12.15 -5.50
C GLY A 39 -3.91 11.04 -4.95
N VAL A 40 -5.21 11.21 -5.08
CA VAL A 40 -6.24 10.22 -4.75
C VAL A 40 -7.21 10.07 -5.90
N SER A 41 -7.75 8.86 -6.07
CA SER A 41 -8.76 8.57 -7.07
C SER A 41 -9.98 7.94 -6.40
N ALA A 42 -11.15 8.48 -6.65
CA ALA A 42 -12.42 7.96 -6.14
C ALA A 42 -13.57 8.34 -7.06
N ASN A 43 -14.56 7.46 -7.18
CA ASN A 43 -15.79 7.72 -7.92
C ASN A 43 -15.57 8.20 -9.37
N ASN A 44 -14.59 7.65 -10.07
CA ASN A 44 -14.22 8.04 -11.44
C ASN A 44 -13.63 9.46 -11.56
N ALA A 45 -13.18 10.04 -10.47
CA ALA A 45 -12.46 11.32 -10.44
C ALA A 45 -11.05 11.12 -9.88
N GLU A 46 -10.11 11.87 -10.41
CA GLU A 46 -8.74 11.92 -9.96
C GLU A 46 -8.47 13.32 -9.42
N TYR A 47 -7.87 13.38 -8.24
CA TYR A 47 -7.46 14.61 -7.57
C TYR A 47 -5.95 14.56 -7.41
N PHE A 48 -5.25 15.37 -8.17
CA PHE A 48 -3.80 15.42 -8.20
C PHE A 48 -3.32 16.86 -8.03
N ASP A 49 -2.29 17.06 -7.21
CA ASP A 49 -1.75 18.39 -6.87
C ASP A 49 -2.77 19.34 -6.22
N GLU A 50 -3.77 18.81 -5.55
CA GLU A 50 -4.78 19.59 -4.82
C GLU A 50 -5.15 18.90 -3.49
N PRO A 51 -5.65 19.68 -2.51
CA PRO A 51 -6.15 19.11 -1.26
C PRO A 51 -7.35 18.19 -1.51
N ALA A 52 -7.21 16.91 -1.26
CA ALA A 52 -8.28 15.94 -1.43
C ALA A 52 -8.16 14.77 -0.45
N LEU A 53 -9.28 14.15 -0.15
CA LEU A 53 -9.34 12.90 0.58
C LEU A 53 -10.36 11.94 -0.06
N SER A 54 -10.11 10.66 0.09
CA SER A 54 -11.01 9.59 -0.31
C SER A 54 -11.28 8.68 0.88
N VAL A 55 -12.55 8.41 1.14
CA VAL A 55 -13.00 7.48 2.19
C VAL A 55 -13.78 6.35 1.57
N MET A 56 -13.41 5.12 1.90
CA MET A 56 -14.16 3.91 1.57
C MET A 56 -14.60 3.22 2.85
N LEU A 57 -15.90 3.01 3.01
CA LEU A 57 -16.46 2.30 4.17
C LEU A 57 -16.79 0.86 3.77
N LEU A 58 -16.34 -0.10 4.57
CA LEU A 58 -16.53 -1.52 4.34
C LEU A 58 -17.31 -2.15 5.49
N ASP A 59 -18.40 -2.81 5.15
CA ASP A 59 -19.15 -3.65 6.09
C ASP A 59 -18.57 -5.06 6.09
N VAL A 60 -17.50 -5.25 6.86
CA VAL A 60 -16.81 -6.53 7.02
C VAL A 60 -17.01 -7.00 8.44
N PRO A 61 -17.37 -8.28 8.66
CA PRO A 61 -17.48 -8.82 10.02
C PRO A 61 -16.19 -8.65 10.82
N ALA A 62 -16.30 -8.21 12.06
CA ALA A 62 -15.14 -7.88 12.92
C ALA A 62 -14.18 -9.05 13.15
N ASP A 63 -14.66 -10.28 13.03
CA ASP A 63 -13.82 -11.48 13.11
C ASP A 63 -13.09 -11.82 11.80
N GLN A 64 -13.33 -11.05 10.71
CA GLN A 64 -12.80 -11.33 9.38
C GLN A 64 -11.75 -10.32 8.92
N TYR A 65 -11.31 -9.42 9.74
CA TYR A 65 -10.17 -8.56 9.42
C TYR A 65 -9.34 -8.22 10.65
N ARG A 66 -8.10 -7.81 10.39
CA ARG A 66 -7.19 -7.25 11.39
C ARG A 66 -6.43 -6.09 10.78
N VAL A 67 -6.49 -4.94 11.43
CA VAL A 67 -5.60 -3.81 11.12
C VAL A 67 -4.23 -4.13 11.68
N PHE A 68 -3.18 -3.83 10.97
CA PHE A 68 -1.79 -4.02 11.41
C PHE A 68 -0.93 -2.81 11.08
N SER A 69 0.18 -2.68 11.80
CA SER A 69 1.20 -1.65 11.57
C SER A 69 2.56 -2.13 12.07
N GLY A 70 3.60 -1.32 11.87
CA GLY A 70 4.93 -1.63 12.39
C GLY A 70 4.98 -1.83 13.90
N VAL A 71 4.11 -1.13 14.67
CA VAL A 71 4.02 -1.28 16.14
C VAL A 71 3.08 -2.42 16.57
N ALA A 72 2.18 -2.85 15.70
CA ALA A 72 1.27 -3.97 15.93
C ALA A 72 1.24 -4.86 14.68
N PRO A 73 2.32 -5.59 14.40
CA PRO A 73 2.44 -6.41 13.19
C PRO A 73 1.51 -7.62 13.24
N LEU A 74 1.09 -8.09 12.07
CA LEU A 74 0.33 -9.34 11.97
C LEU A 74 1.19 -10.51 12.49
N PRO A 75 0.74 -11.27 13.48
CA PRO A 75 1.52 -12.38 14.02
C PRO A 75 1.57 -13.56 13.03
N ARG A 76 2.70 -14.28 13.01
CA ARG A 76 2.84 -15.51 12.20
C ARG A 76 1.89 -16.62 12.62
N HIS A 77 1.61 -16.71 13.92
CA HIS A 77 0.71 -17.70 14.51
C HIS A 77 -0.25 -16.98 15.47
N PRO A 78 -1.41 -16.55 14.97
CA PRO A 78 -2.35 -15.80 15.80
C PRO A 78 -2.95 -16.68 16.88
N ALA A 79 -2.79 -16.26 18.13
CA ALA A 79 -3.41 -16.92 19.28
C ALA A 79 -4.96 -16.82 19.26
N SER A 80 -5.50 -15.91 18.47
CA SER A 80 -6.95 -15.63 18.37
C SER A 80 -7.70 -16.52 17.37
N GLY A 81 -7.03 -17.47 16.70
CA GLY A 81 -7.65 -18.27 15.65
C GLY A 81 -7.98 -17.52 14.36
N PHE A 82 -7.63 -16.23 14.23
CA PHE A 82 -7.79 -15.49 13.00
C PHE A 82 -6.77 -15.97 11.96
N VAL A 83 -7.25 -16.31 10.78
CA VAL A 83 -6.42 -16.74 9.65
C VAL A 83 -6.44 -15.62 8.61
N ALA A 84 -5.29 -15.03 8.34
CA ALA A 84 -5.15 -14.04 7.28
C ALA A 84 -5.08 -14.73 5.93
N GLN A 85 -6.09 -14.56 5.08
CA GLN A 85 -6.12 -15.09 3.73
C GLN A 85 -5.23 -14.27 2.80
N THR A 86 -5.34 -12.95 2.88
CA THR A 86 -4.61 -11.95 2.10
C THR A 86 -4.54 -10.65 2.87
N ALA A 87 -3.76 -9.68 2.39
CA ALA A 87 -3.72 -8.37 3.03
C ALA A 87 -3.60 -7.22 2.03
N LEU A 88 -4.31 -6.12 2.35
CA LEU A 88 -4.06 -4.79 1.81
C LEU A 88 -2.87 -4.19 2.58
N VAL A 89 -1.89 -3.69 1.85
CA VAL A 89 -0.64 -3.18 2.42
C VAL A 89 -0.38 -1.75 1.94
N HIS A 90 -0.07 -0.89 2.88
CA HIS A 90 0.50 0.43 2.63
C HIS A 90 1.94 0.43 3.14
N ALA A 91 2.87 0.88 2.33
CA ALA A 91 4.29 0.89 2.68
C ALA A 91 4.95 2.21 2.29
N ASP A 92 5.84 2.69 3.13
CA ASP A 92 6.72 3.79 2.75
C ASP A 92 7.90 3.24 1.93
N GLY A 93 8.06 3.77 0.71
CA GLY A 93 9.14 3.38 -0.19
C GLY A 93 10.55 3.65 0.33
N HIS A 94 10.70 4.51 1.35
CA HIS A 94 11.98 4.80 1.99
C HIS A 94 12.30 3.87 3.17
N THR A 95 11.39 2.93 3.50
CA THR A 95 11.61 1.98 4.59
C THR A 95 12.79 1.07 4.25
N PRO A 96 13.82 0.99 5.12
CA PRO A 96 14.92 0.06 4.92
C PRO A 96 14.43 -1.39 4.79
N GLU A 97 15.05 -2.17 3.93
CA GLU A 97 14.73 -3.59 3.73
C GLU A 97 13.26 -3.86 3.39
N LEU A 98 12.59 -2.91 2.70
CA LEU A 98 11.17 -2.99 2.38
C LEU A 98 10.80 -4.28 1.65
N ALA A 99 11.62 -4.74 0.71
CA ALA A 99 11.38 -5.97 -0.03
C ALA A 99 11.32 -7.19 0.90
N GLU A 100 12.19 -7.26 1.90
CA GLU A 100 12.22 -8.32 2.91
C GLU A 100 11.01 -8.26 3.82
N LEU A 101 10.61 -7.05 4.25
CA LEU A 101 9.40 -6.84 5.05
C LEU A 101 8.14 -7.26 4.30
N LEU A 102 8.04 -6.95 3.01
CA LEU A 102 6.92 -7.37 2.17
C LEU A 102 6.91 -8.90 1.99
N HIS A 103 8.08 -9.50 1.77
CA HIS A 103 8.20 -10.96 1.67
C HIS A 103 7.79 -11.63 3.00
N GLU A 104 8.25 -11.11 4.12
CA GLU A 104 7.86 -11.60 5.44
C GLU A 104 6.37 -11.45 5.68
N MET A 105 5.78 -10.31 5.30
CA MET A 105 4.34 -10.07 5.43
C MET A 105 3.53 -11.04 4.55
N ALA A 106 3.96 -11.31 3.33
CA ALA A 106 3.34 -12.31 2.47
C ALA A 106 3.32 -13.70 3.12
N GLY A 107 4.43 -14.09 3.76
CA GLY A 107 4.53 -15.33 4.51
C GLY A 107 3.65 -15.42 5.77
N ARG A 108 2.96 -14.34 6.15
CA ARG A 108 1.99 -14.30 7.25
C ARG A 108 0.53 -14.46 6.77
N THR A 109 0.33 -14.61 5.47
CA THR A 109 -0.98 -14.87 4.85
C THR A 109 -1.01 -16.24 4.21
N GLU A 110 -2.17 -16.90 4.19
CA GLU A 110 -2.32 -18.24 3.61
C GLU A 110 -2.03 -18.30 2.11
N THR A 111 -2.38 -17.26 1.39
CA THR A 111 -2.19 -17.22 -0.07
C THR A 111 -0.82 -16.68 -0.49
N GLY A 112 -0.07 -16.04 0.41
CA GLY A 112 1.11 -15.27 0.05
C GLY A 112 0.81 -14.03 -0.79
N TYR A 113 -0.47 -13.71 -1.03
CA TYR A 113 -0.88 -12.60 -1.89
C TYR A 113 -1.09 -11.32 -1.07
N LEU A 114 -0.39 -10.28 -1.46
CA LEU A 114 -0.56 -8.93 -0.97
C LEU A 114 -1.02 -8.03 -2.10
N PHE A 115 -1.83 -7.04 -1.79
CA PHE A 115 -2.21 -5.98 -2.71
C PHE A 115 -2.16 -4.63 -1.98
N GLY A 116 -2.04 -3.54 -2.72
CA GLY A 116 -1.85 -2.20 -2.19
C GLY A 116 -0.73 -1.48 -2.91
N GLY A 117 0.01 -0.64 -2.22
CA GLY A 117 1.05 0.14 -2.87
C GLY A 117 1.97 0.88 -1.91
N LEU A 118 2.97 1.51 -2.53
CA LEU A 118 3.86 2.41 -1.84
C LEU A 118 3.20 3.77 -1.70
N SER A 119 3.26 4.33 -0.49
CA SER A 119 2.87 5.71 -0.27
C SER A 119 3.86 6.65 -0.98
N ALA A 120 3.33 7.68 -1.59
CA ALA A 120 4.11 8.72 -2.24
C ALA A 120 3.69 10.07 -1.65
N SER A 121 4.63 10.80 -1.07
CA SER A 121 4.39 12.10 -0.46
C SER A 121 5.59 13.02 -0.70
N ARG A 122 5.31 14.26 -1.03
CA ARG A 122 6.31 15.34 -1.07
C ARG A 122 6.53 15.99 0.30
N ALA A 123 5.68 15.62 1.26
CA ALA A 123 5.74 16.01 2.67
C ALA A 123 6.04 14.78 3.54
N ALA A 124 5.48 14.71 4.75
CA ALA A 124 5.60 13.53 5.60
C ALA A 124 4.93 12.29 4.98
N SER A 125 5.53 11.14 5.15
CA SER A 125 4.90 9.85 4.81
C SER A 125 4.05 9.41 5.99
N VAL A 126 2.73 9.47 5.82
CA VAL A 126 1.75 9.17 6.87
C VAL A 126 1.01 7.89 6.55
N GLN A 127 0.79 7.06 7.56
CA GLN A 127 -0.03 5.87 7.47
C GLN A 127 -1.06 5.86 8.60
N PHE A 128 -2.28 5.43 8.30
CA PHE A 128 -3.35 5.28 9.25
C PHE A 128 -3.50 3.81 9.66
N ALA A 129 -3.50 3.53 10.96
CA ALA A 129 -3.76 2.21 11.51
C ALA A 129 -4.42 2.36 12.88
N VAL A 130 -5.74 2.28 12.91
CA VAL A 130 -6.55 2.39 14.13
C VAL A 130 -7.46 1.20 14.25
N ALA A 131 -7.56 0.64 15.45
CA ALA A 131 -8.52 -0.42 15.75
C ALA A 131 -9.19 -0.16 17.09
N GLY A 132 -10.34 0.49 17.05
CA GLY A 132 -11.12 0.84 18.22
C GLY A 132 -11.82 -0.36 18.88
N ASN A 133 -12.06 -1.44 18.12
CA ASN A 133 -12.73 -2.66 18.60
C ASN A 133 -11.77 -3.83 18.92
N GLY A 134 -10.50 -3.56 19.14
CA GLY A 134 -9.52 -4.61 19.42
C GLY A 134 -9.15 -5.48 18.22
N ASN A 135 -9.50 -5.08 17.00
CA ASN A 135 -9.18 -5.76 15.75
C ASN A 135 -7.74 -5.51 15.27
N MET A 136 -6.85 -5.11 16.20
CA MET A 136 -5.43 -5.01 15.88
C MET A 136 -4.78 -6.39 15.87
N ALA A 137 -3.92 -6.58 14.90
CA ALA A 137 -2.97 -7.67 14.91
C ALA A 137 -1.85 -7.35 15.92
N GLY A 138 -1.58 -8.27 16.82
CA GLY A 138 -0.51 -8.08 17.81
C GLY A 138 -0.91 -7.24 19.03
N GLN A 139 0.05 -7.06 19.95
CA GLN A 139 -0.12 -6.27 21.15
C GLN A 139 0.57 -4.92 20.99
N GLY A 140 -0.21 -3.86 21.04
CA GLY A 140 0.27 -2.49 20.98
C GLY A 140 -0.87 -1.51 20.90
N ALA A 141 -0.73 -0.35 21.50
CA ALA A 141 -1.62 0.76 21.26
C ALA A 141 -1.30 1.32 19.87
N ALA A 142 -1.93 0.80 18.86
CA ALA A 142 -1.87 1.45 17.56
C ALA A 142 -2.91 2.55 17.57
N GLY A 143 -2.48 3.71 17.90
CA GLY A 143 -3.31 4.88 17.84
C GLY A 143 -2.86 5.79 16.72
N GLY A 144 -3.65 5.92 15.66
CA GLY A 144 -3.55 7.02 14.77
C GLY A 144 -2.51 6.86 13.64
N GLU A 145 -1.85 7.94 13.34
CA GLU A 145 -0.84 8.03 12.28
C GLU A 145 0.52 7.48 12.72
N SER A 146 1.29 6.97 11.78
CA SER A 146 2.70 6.63 11.96
C SER A 146 3.52 7.14 10.79
N ASP A 147 4.73 7.59 11.06
CA ASP A 147 5.67 8.01 10.03
C ASP A 147 6.35 6.78 9.42
N GLY A 148 6.03 6.49 8.17
CA GLY A 148 6.67 5.44 7.41
C GLY A 148 6.36 4.00 7.84
N GLY A 149 7.12 3.05 7.32
CA GLY A 149 6.98 1.63 7.62
C GLY A 149 5.93 0.90 6.80
N LEU A 150 5.35 -0.13 7.39
CA LEU A 150 4.35 -0.99 6.76
C LEU A 150 3.09 -1.03 7.63
N SER A 151 1.94 -0.75 7.03
CA SER A 151 0.64 -0.87 7.67
C SER A 151 -0.40 -1.48 6.73
N GLY A 152 -1.60 -1.78 7.23
CA GLY A 152 -2.66 -2.25 6.37
C GLY A 152 -3.74 -3.04 7.09
N VAL A 153 -4.45 -3.84 6.30
CA VAL A 153 -5.53 -4.70 6.78
C VAL A 153 -5.37 -6.12 6.24
N ALA A 154 -5.29 -7.09 7.12
CA ALA A 154 -5.38 -8.49 6.77
C ALA A 154 -6.84 -8.94 6.77
N PHE A 155 -7.24 -9.69 5.75
CA PHE A 155 -8.59 -10.19 5.56
C PHE A 155 -8.65 -11.69 5.74
N GLY A 156 -9.70 -12.15 6.41
CA GLY A 156 -9.98 -13.57 6.61
C GLY A 156 -10.64 -14.22 5.38
N PRO A 157 -10.76 -15.56 5.40
CA PRO A 157 -11.21 -16.35 4.24
C PRO A 157 -12.69 -16.14 3.86
N ARG A 158 -13.49 -15.52 4.73
CA ARG A 158 -14.91 -15.25 4.44
C ARG A 158 -15.14 -13.88 3.81
N VAL A 159 -14.09 -13.08 3.60
CA VAL A 159 -14.19 -11.80 2.86
C VAL A 159 -14.06 -12.09 1.37
N PRO A 160 -15.12 -11.87 0.57
CA PRO A 160 -15.04 -12.05 -0.87
C PRO A 160 -14.20 -10.91 -1.48
N LEU A 161 -12.95 -11.20 -1.79
CA LEU A 161 -12.02 -10.24 -2.34
C LEU A 161 -11.66 -10.63 -3.77
N LEU A 162 -11.81 -9.69 -4.69
CA LEU A 162 -11.40 -9.82 -6.08
C LEU A 162 -10.41 -8.74 -6.41
N SER A 163 -9.22 -9.12 -6.85
CA SER A 163 -8.20 -8.17 -7.31
C SER A 163 -8.01 -8.21 -8.81
N ARG A 164 -7.61 -7.10 -9.37
CA ARG A 164 -7.20 -6.95 -10.78
C ARG A 164 -5.99 -6.04 -10.82
N VAL A 165 -5.09 -6.35 -11.74
CA VAL A 165 -3.93 -5.50 -12.04
C VAL A 165 -4.13 -4.92 -13.44
N THR A 166 -3.95 -3.62 -13.55
CA THR A 166 -3.93 -2.90 -14.82
C THR A 166 -2.55 -2.31 -15.01
N GLN A 167 -1.94 -2.56 -16.16
CA GLN A 167 -0.66 -1.96 -16.55
C GLN A 167 -0.89 -1.03 -17.72
N GLY A 168 -0.44 0.22 -17.58
CA GLY A 168 -0.49 1.22 -18.64
C GLY A 168 0.64 1.06 -19.68
N CYS A 169 1.61 0.20 -19.41
CA CYS A 169 2.73 -0.05 -20.31
C CYS A 169 2.38 -1.11 -21.35
N GLN A 170 2.78 -0.86 -22.59
CA GLN A 170 2.71 -1.83 -23.67
C GLN A 170 4.12 -2.19 -24.13
N PRO A 171 4.37 -3.45 -24.53
CA PRO A 171 5.65 -3.83 -25.14
C PRO A 171 5.88 -3.03 -26.43
N VAL A 172 7.04 -2.38 -26.54
CA VAL A 172 7.41 -1.60 -27.74
C VAL A 172 8.35 -2.35 -28.68
N GLY A 173 8.91 -3.50 -28.23
CA GLY A 173 9.83 -4.31 -29.01
C GLY A 173 9.78 -5.78 -28.64
N ALA A 174 10.66 -6.56 -29.26
CA ALA A 174 10.83 -7.98 -28.96
C ALA A 174 11.43 -8.19 -27.55
N LEU A 175 11.19 -9.36 -26.96
CA LEU A 175 11.87 -9.78 -25.74
C LEU A 175 13.38 -9.88 -25.99
N ARG A 176 14.16 -9.31 -25.08
CA ARG A 176 15.60 -9.35 -25.09
C ARG A 176 16.15 -9.86 -23.75
N THR A 177 17.36 -10.37 -23.78
CA THR A 177 18.05 -10.84 -22.58
C THR A 177 18.88 -9.71 -21.98
N ILE A 178 18.75 -9.45 -20.68
CA ILE A 178 19.66 -8.55 -19.97
C ILE A 178 20.99 -9.29 -19.83
N THR A 179 22.04 -8.81 -20.50
CA THR A 179 23.37 -9.43 -20.50
C THR A 179 24.37 -8.73 -19.61
N ALA A 180 24.09 -7.46 -19.24
CA ALA A 180 24.81 -6.75 -18.19
C ALA A 180 23.89 -5.77 -17.45
N ALA A 181 24.01 -5.71 -16.13
CA ALA A 181 23.31 -4.77 -15.27
C ALA A 181 24.18 -4.38 -14.07
N ASN A 182 23.89 -3.22 -13.49
CA ASN A 182 24.43 -2.78 -12.23
C ASN A 182 23.26 -2.30 -11.36
N ASP A 183 22.93 -3.05 -10.32
CA ASP A 183 21.73 -2.89 -9.51
C ASP A 183 20.45 -2.77 -10.37
N ASN A 184 19.83 -1.61 -10.36
CA ASN A 184 18.60 -1.31 -11.12
C ASN A 184 18.87 -0.66 -12.50
N VAL A 185 20.13 -0.57 -12.92
CA VAL A 185 20.52 -0.02 -14.21
C VAL A 185 20.86 -1.13 -15.20
N VAL A 186 20.09 -1.26 -16.26
CA VAL A 186 20.39 -2.19 -17.38
C VAL A 186 21.47 -1.54 -18.25
N LEU A 187 22.60 -2.22 -18.43
CA LEU A 187 23.72 -1.75 -19.22
C LEU A 187 23.71 -2.34 -20.63
N GLU A 188 23.37 -3.63 -20.76
CA GLU A 188 23.34 -4.33 -22.05
C GLU A 188 22.09 -5.21 -22.20
N LEU A 189 21.60 -5.25 -23.42
CA LEU A 189 20.56 -6.17 -23.92
C LEU A 189 21.12 -6.96 -25.09
N ASP A 190 21.13 -8.31 -25.00
CA ASP A 190 21.69 -9.20 -26.01
C ASP A 190 23.14 -8.84 -26.41
N HIS A 191 23.96 -8.38 -25.45
CA HIS A 191 25.35 -7.91 -25.62
C HIS A 191 25.51 -6.59 -26.40
N GLU A 192 24.45 -5.82 -26.57
CA GLU A 192 24.47 -4.47 -27.14
C GLU A 192 24.14 -3.43 -26.04
N PRO A 193 24.66 -2.20 -26.11
CA PRO A 193 24.33 -1.17 -25.14
C PRO A 193 22.82 -0.94 -25.06
N ALA A 194 22.25 -1.03 -23.85
CA ALA A 194 20.81 -0.99 -23.64
C ALA A 194 20.16 0.31 -24.14
N LEU A 195 20.87 1.43 -24.04
CA LEU A 195 20.40 2.72 -24.54
C LEU A 195 20.27 2.71 -26.06
N ASP A 196 21.28 2.22 -26.77
CA ASP A 196 21.27 2.17 -28.23
C ASP A 196 20.11 1.28 -28.73
N VAL A 197 19.93 0.12 -28.10
CA VAL A 197 18.81 -0.79 -28.39
C VAL A 197 17.46 -0.13 -28.18
N LEU A 198 17.32 0.66 -27.11
CA LEU A 198 16.09 1.39 -26.81
C LEU A 198 15.82 2.48 -27.87
N LEU A 199 16.82 3.28 -28.20
CA LEU A 199 16.71 4.36 -29.18
C LEU A 199 16.35 3.80 -30.56
N ASP A 200 17.00 2.72 -30.99
CA ASP A 200 16.71 2.03 -32.25
C ASP A 200 15.28 1.47 -32.27
N THR A 201 14.85 0.86 -31.16
CA THR A 201 13.50 0.29 -31.04
C THR A 201 12.42 1.38 -31.13
N LEU A 202 12.66 2.54 -30.50
CA LEU A 202 11.74 3.67 -30.50
C LEU A 202 11.87 4.57 -31.74
N GLN A 203 12.91 4.37 -32.56
CA GLN A 203 13.25 5.20 -33.70
C GLN A 203 13.46 6.69 -33.33
N VAL A 204 14.11 6.94 -32.18
CA VAL A 204 14.46 8.27 -31.67
C VAL A 204 15.96 8.46 -31.65
N THR A 205 16.39 9.69 -31.85
CA THR A 205 17.79 10.13 -31.66
C THR A 205 17.88 11.02 -30.44
N LEU A 206 18.99 10.95 -29.72
CA LEU A 206 19.31 11.94 -28.69
C LEU A 206 19.95 13.15 -29.40
N ASP A 207 19.31 14.31 -29.36
CA ASP A 207 19.87 15.59 -29.82
C ASP A 207 20.82 16.16 -28.76
#